data_df6b3650e662989cc7a93550d78cc52e
#
_entry.id   df6b3650e662989cc7a93550d78cc52e
#
_cell.length_a   1.000
_cell.length_b   1.000
_cell.length_c   1.000
_cell.angle_alpha   90.00
_cell.angle_beta   90.00
_cell.angle_gamma   90.00
#
_symmetry.space_group_name_H-M   'P 1'
#
loop_
_entity.id
_entity.type
_entity.pdbx_description
1 polymer ?
#
loop_
_entity_poly.entity_id
_entity_poly.type
_entity_poly.pdbx_seq_one_letter_code
_entity_poly.pdbx_strand_id
1 'polypeptide(L)'
;MDIYIDRLNERDAQALFAYECNNRRFFEQTVPGRGDDYYSFGTFGIRHKELLKEQEEAISSFYLIKDGSGIIVGRINLVDIDPVNGTAHVGYRIGEAFTQKGIANEALKLLVKLAPDLNVTQIQAKTTSDNIASQKVLVKNGFERISINEEISADSGQKLTFFHYSRNL
;
A
#
# COMPACT_ATOMS: atom_id res chain seq x y z
N MET A 1 6.09 15.05 11.25
CA MET A 1 5.24 15.55 10.14
C MET A 1 3.83 15.03 10.40
N ASP A 2 2.89 15.94 10.47
CA ASP A 2 1.48 15.58 10.61
C ASP A 2 0.96 15.06 9.28
N ILE A 3 0.32 13.92 9.30
CA ILE A 3 -0.29 13.29 8.14
C ILE A 3 -1.71 12.86 8.42
N TYR A 4 -2.48 12.71 7.36
CA TYR A 4 -3.77 12.05 7.40
C TYR A 4 -3.89 11.09 6.20
N ILE A 5 -4.81 10.15 6.28
CA ILE A 5 -5.14 9.28 5.15
C ILE A 5 -6.52 9.68 4.61
N ASP A 6 -6.60 9.82 3.30
CA ASP A 6 -7.79 10.30 2.59
C ASP A 6 -8.20 9.23 1.57
N ARG A 7 -9.48 8.84 1.60
CA ARG A 7 -9.98 7.79 0.71
C ARG A 7 -9.88 8.25 -0.74
N LEU A 8 -9.33 7.37 -1.58
CA LEU A 8 -9.16 7.63 -3.02
C LEU A 8 -10.49 8.01 -3.67
N ASN A 9 -10.47 9.07 -4.46
CA ASN A 9 -11.63 9.54 -5.23
C ASN A 9 -11.25 9.95 -6.65
N GLU A 10 -12.26 10.25 -7.47
CA GLU A 10 -12.07 10.57 -8.89
C GLU A 10 -11.17 11.80 -9.10
N ARG A 11 -11.27 12.80 -8.23
CA ARG A 11 -10.49 14.06 -8.35
C ARG A 11 -9.00 13.87 -8.08
N ASP A 12 -8.60 12.77 -7.48
CA ASP A 12 -7.20 12.52 -7.14
C ASP A 12 -6.36 12.05 -8.34
N ALA A 13 -6.97 11.69 -9.47
CA ALA A 13 -6.31 11.04 -10.60
C ALA A 13 -5.06 11.78 -11.08
N GLN A 14 -5.15 13.08 -11.29
CA GLN A 14 -4.04 13.89 -11.82
C GLN A 14 -2.88 14.03 -10.81
N ALA A 15 -3.21 14.33 -9.56
CA ALA A 15 -2.20 14.48 -8.50
C ALA A 15 -1.52 13.15 -8.19
N LEU A 16 -2.29 12.05 -8.18
CA LEU A 16 -1.77 10.71 -7.98
C LEU A 16 -0.88 10.26 -9.15
N PHE A 17 -1.28 10.56 -10.38
CA PHE A 17 -0.44 10.28 -11.55
C PHE A 17 0.91 10.99 -11.46
N ALA A 18 0.92 12.28 -11.12
CA ALA A 18 2.15 13.03 -10.93
C ALA A 18 3.03 12.43 -9.82
N TYR A 19 2.43 12.03 -8.71
CA TYR A 19 3.13 11.35 -7.61
C TYR A 19 3.77 10.03 -8.07
N GLU A 20 3.05 9.20 -8.80
CA GLU A 20 3.57 7.91 -9.31
C GLU A 20 4.71 8.12 -10.32
N CYS A 21 4.57 9.06 -11.24
CA CYS A 21 5.62 9.39 -12.21
C CYS A 21 6.89 9.91 -11.52
N ASN A 22 6.75 10.81 -10.56
CA ASN A 22 7.89 11.40 -9.85
C ASN A 22 8.65 10.38 -9.00
N ASN A 23 7.99 9.33 -8.54
CA ASN A 23 8.58 8.29 -7.71
C ASN A 23 8.86 6.98 -8.46
N ARG A 24 8.60 6.92 -9.77
CA ARG A 24 8.73 5.69 -10.57
C ARG A 24 10.07 5.01 -10.37
N ARG A 25 11.16 5.74 -10.59
CA ARG A 25 12.52 5.20 -10.50
C ARG A 25 12.83 4.65 -9.11
N PHE A 26 12.37 5.32 -8.08
CA PHE A 26 12.55 4.89 -6.69
C PHE A 26 11.73 3.62 -6.39
N PHE A 27 10.46 3.57 -6.78
CA PHE A 27 9.62 2.41 -6.51
C PHE A 27 10.07 1.16 -7.27
N GLU A 28 10.55 1.30 -8.50
CA GLU A 28 11.04 0.18 -9.31
C GLU A 28 12.32 -0.47 -8.76
N GLN A 29 12.98 0.13 -7.77
CA GLN A 29 14.11 -0.48 -7.07
C GLN A 29 13.72 -1.60 -6.11
N THR A 30 12.48 -1.57 -5.61
CA THR A 30 12.03 -2.47 -4.53
C THR A 30 10.85 -3.34 -4.92
N VAL A 31 10.09 -2.96 -5.95
CA VAL A 31 8.93 -3.71 -6.45
C VAL A 31 9.02 -3.85 -7.96
N PRO A 32 8.41 -4.89 -8.56
CA PRO A 32 8.33 -5.03 -10.01
C PRO A 32 7.72 -3.79 -10.66
N GLY A 33 8.29 -3.33 -11.76
CA GLY A 33 7.76 -2.23 -12.55
C GLY A 33 6.36 -2.53 -13.10
N ARG A 34 5.56 -1.49 -13.28
CA ARG A 34 4.18 -1.60 -13.81
C ARG A 34 4.12 -1.51 -15.33
N GLY A 35 5.27 -1.42 -16.00
CA GLY A 35 5.40 -1.19 -17.44
C GLY A 35 5.25 0.27 -17.84
N ASP A 36 5.74 0.62 -19.01
CA ASP A 36 5.76 2.01 -19.49
C ASP A 36 4.34 2.56 -19.74
N ASP A 37 3.42 1.72 -20.16
CA ASP A 37 2.04 2.11 -20.47
C ASP A 37 1.30 2.67 -19.23
N TYR A 38 1.60 2.16 -18.05
CA TYR A 38 1.01 2.66 -16.79
C TYR A 38 1.28 4.16 -16.60
N TYR A 39 2.41 4.65 -17.08
CA TYR A 39 2.85 6.04 -16.95
C TYR A 39 2.38 6.94 -18.10
N SER A 40 1.42 6.51 -18.89
CA SER A 40 0.60 7.39 -19.72
C SER A 40 -0.68 7.75 -18.98
N PHE A 41 -1.09 9.02 -19.03
CA PHE A 41 -2.27 9.47 -18.27
C PHE A 41 -3.56 8.75 -18.67
N GLY A 42 -3.70 8.39 -19.95
CA GLY A 42 -4.88 7.65 -20.42
C GLY A 42 -4.99 6.26 -19.79
N THR A 43 -3.91 5.47 -19.82
CA THR A 43 -3.87 4.13 -19.20
C THR A 43 -3.99 4.22 -17.68
N PHE A 44 -3.31 5.18 -17.06
CA PHE A 44 -3.41 5.44 -15.62
C PHE A 44 -4.86 5.77 -15.23
N GLY A 45 -5.56 6.60 -16.01
CA GLY A 45 -6.95 6.96 -15.75
C GLY A 45 -7.91 5.76 -15.81
N ILE A 46 -7.68 4.82 -16.74
CA ILE A 46 -8.45 3.57 -16.79
C ILE A 46 -8.23 2.75 -15.52
N ARG A 47 -6.97 2.57 -15.12
CA ARG A 47 -6.64 1.85 -13.89
C ARG A 47 -7.21 2.54 -12.64
N HIS A 48 -7.17 3.86 -12.61
CA HIS A 48 -7.75 4.64 -11.50
C HIS A 48 -9.26 4.37 -11.35
N LYS A 49 -9.99 4.33 -12.47
CA LYS A 49 -11.42 3.97 -12.45
C LYS A 49 -11.68 2.55 -11.97
N GLU A 50 -10.82 1.60 -12.33
CA GLU A 50 -10.90 0.23 -11.83
C GLU A 50 -10.72 0.17 -10.31
N LEU A 51 -9.77 0.92 -9.75
CA LEU A 51 -9.58 1.01 -8.30
C LEU A 51 -10.81 1.60 -7.60
N LEU A 52 -11.39 2.65 -8.16
CA LEU A 52 -12.63 3.24 -7.61
C LEU A 52 -13.79 2.25 -7.62
N LYS A 53 -13.90 1.45 -8.68
CA LYS A 53 -14.89 0.39 -8.78
C LYS A 53 -14.68 -0.70 -7.72
N GLU A 54 -13.44 -1.15 -7.50
CA GLU A 54 -13.11 -2.09 -6.43
C GLU A 54 -13.51 -1.55 -5.05
N GLN A 55 -13.38 -0.23 -4.82
CA GLN A 55 -13.84 0.41 -3.60
C GLN A 55 -15.37 0.41 -3.45
N GLU A 56 -16.09 0.70 -4.54
CA GLU A 56 -17.56 0.66 -4.54
C GLU A 56 -18.09 -0.74 -4.25
N GLU A 57 -17.43 -1.75 -4.78
CA GLU A 57 -17.73 -3.18 -4.56
C GLU A 57 -17.24 -3.71 -3.21
N ALA A 58 -16.60 -2.88 -2.39
CA ALA A 58 -16.00 -3.23 -1.10
C ALA A 58 -14.97 -4.38 -1.15
N ILE A 59 -14.37 -4.60 -2.32
CA ILE A 59 -13.29 -5.59 -2.52
C ILE A 59 -11.96 -5.04 -1.98
N SER A 60 -11.76 -3.74 -2.12
CA SER A 60 -10.56 -3.03 -1.68
C SER A 60 -10.93 -1.65 -1.14
N SER A 61 -10.01 -1.06 -0.38
CA SER A 61 -10.10 0.33 0.05
C SER A 61 -8.73 0.98 -0.11
N PHE A 62 -8.67 2.06 -0.88
CA PHE A 62 -7.44 2.75 -1.25
C PHE A 62 -7.38 4.12 -0.57
N TYR A 63 -6.22 4.46 -0.04
CA TYR A 63 -6.01 5.75 0.64
C TYR A 63 -4.75 6.43 0.14
N LEU A 64 -4.85 7.75 0.01
CA LEU A 64 -3.70 8.62 -0.17
C LEU A 64 -3.22 9.09 1.21
N ILE A 65 -1.93 9.01 1.44
CA ILE A 65 -1.30 9.61 2.60
C ILE A 65 -0.95 11.04 2.22
N LYS A 66 -1.53 12.00 2.91
CA LYS A 66 -1.33 13.43 2.64
C LYS A 66 -0.72 14.12 3.86
N ASP A 67 0.13 15.11 3.62
CA ASP A 67 0.62 16.00 4.68
C ASP A 67 -0.42 17.07 5.02
N GLY A 68 -0.11 17.90 6.02
CA GLY A 68 -1.02 18.97 6.47
C GLY A 68 -1.39 20.01 5.41
N SER A 69 -0.63 20.08 4.30
CA SER A 69 -0.93 20.96 3.15
C SER A 69 -1.73 20.25 2.04
N GLY A 70 -2.00 18.96 2.19
CA GLY A 70 -2.72 18.18 1.20
C GLY A 70 -1.86 17.55 0.10
N ILE A 71 -0.53 17.64 0.21
CA ILE A 71 0.41 17.03 -0.73
C ILE A 71 0.44 15.51 -0.49
N ILE A 72 0.38 14.74 -1.59
CA ILE A 72 0.49 13.28 -1.53
C ILE A 72 1.95 12.91 -1.20
N VAL A 73 2.14 12.25 -0.06
CA VAL A 73 3.44 11.77 0.42
C VAL A 73 3.56 10.25 0.37
N GLY A 74 2.44 9.55 0.17
CA GLY A 74 2.40 8.10 0.09
C GLY A 74 1.03 7.56 -0.27
N ARG A 75 0.94 6.23 -0.31
CA ARG A 75 -0.31 5.46 -0.47
C ARG A 75 -0.34 4.34 0.55
N ILE A 76 -1.55 4.02 1.02
CA ILE A 76 -1.79 2.84 1.86
C ILE A 76 -3.14 2.23 1.50
N ASN A 77 -3.20 0.91 1.39
CA ASN A 77 -4.37 0.22 0.87
C ASN A 77 -4.70 -1.01 1.71
N LEU A 78 -6.00 -1.31 1.81
CA LEU A 78 -6.50 -2.63 2.15
C LEU A 78 -7.04 -3.28 0.88
N VAL A 79 -6.54 -4.45 0.54
CA VAL A 79 -6.97 -5.20 -0.65
C VAL A 79 -7.45 -6.60 -0.25
N ASP A 80 -8.16 -7.26 -1.16
CA ASP A 80 -8.71 -8.60 -0.93
C ASP A 80 -9.51 -8.66 0.38
N ILE A 81 -10.40 -7.71 0.57
CA ILE A 81 -11.27 -7.64 1.74
C ILE A 81 -12.27 -8.79 1.66
N ASP A 82 -12.18 -9.70 2.63
CA ASP A 82 -13.12 -10.83 2.79
C ASP A 82 -14.03 -10.55 3.99
N PRO A 83 -15.27 -10.09 3.75
CA PRO A 83 -16.17 -9.75 4.85
C PRO A 83 -16.70 -10.98 5.61
N VAL A 84 -16.59 -12.18 5.04
CA VAL A 84 -17.01 -13.43 5.70
C VAL A 84 -15.99 -13.83 6.76
N ASN A 85 -14.71 -13.81 6.41
CA ASN A 85 -13.62 -14.16 7.32
C ASN A 85 -13.06 -12.96 8.08
N GLY A 86 -13.43 -11.76 7.70
CA GLY A 86 -12.95 -10.51 8.31
C GLY A 86 -11.47 -10.22 8.02
N THR A 87 -10.94 -10.71 6.89
CA THR A 87 -9.52 -10.57 6.54
C THR A 87 -9.29 -9.56 5.42
N ALA A 88 -8.14 -8.92 5.41
CA ALA A 88 -7.67 -8.08 4.33
C ALA A 88 -6.14 -8.05 4.32
N HIS A 89 -5.55 -7.64 3.19
CA HIS A 89 -4.12 -7.46 3.04
C HIS A 89 -3.78 -5.97 2.98
N VAL A 90 -2.77 -5.53 3.73
CA VAL A 90 -2.26 -4.17 3.68
C VAL A 90 -1.05 -4.07 2.76
N GLY A 91 -1.03 -3.02 1.95
CA GLY A 91 0.15 -2.59 1.20
C GLY A 91 0.32 -1.09 1.34
N TYR A 92 1.56 -0.61 1.35
CA TYR A 92 1.87 0.82 1.41
C TYR A 92 3.18 1.14 0.71
N ARG A 93 3.30 2.38 0.26
CA ARG A 93 4.54 2.95 -0.26
C ARG A 93 4.62 4.44 0.07
N ILE A 94 5.82 4.89 0.35
CA ILE A 94 6.11 6.29 0.69
C ILE A 94 6.99 6.87 -0.40
N GLY A 95 6.72 8.09 -0.83
CA GLY A 95 7.53 8.80 -1.82
C GLY A 95 8.96 9.00 -1.32
N GLU A 96 9.94 8.95 -2.24
CA GLU A 96 11.38 9.00 -1.92
C GLU A 96 11.76 10.13 -0.97
N ALA A 97 11.28 11.34 -1.26
CA ALA A 97 11.56 12.54 -0.45
C ALA A 97 10.98 12.49 0.97
N PHE A 98 10.10 11.53 1.25
CA PHE A 98 9.36 11.41 2.50
C PHE A 98 9.72 10.15 3.30
N THR A 99 10.68 9.36 2.82
CA THR A 99 11.16 8.17 3.53
C THR A 99 11.87 8.53 4.84
N GLN A 100 11.95 7.57 5.76
CA GLN A 100 12.64 7.70 7.06
C GLN A 100 12.08 8.79 8.00
N LYS A 101 10.87 9.30 7.73
CA LYS A 101 10.20 10.32 8.56
C LYS A 101 9.08 9.75 9.43
N GLY A 102 8.97 8.43 9.54
CA GLY A 102 7.95 7.77 10.35
C GLY A 102 6.56 7.72 9.71
N ILE A 103 6.40 8.20 8.48
CA ILE A 103 5.11 8.33 7.78
C ILE A 103 4.41 6.98 7.61
N ALA A 104 5.13 5.94 7.17
CA ALA A 104 4.55 4.60 7.01
C ALA A 104 3.99 4.06 8.33
N ASN A 105 4.71 4.27 9.43
CA ASN A 105 4.28 3.86 10.76
C ASN A 105 2.98 4.57 11.18
N GLU A 106 2.90 5.87 10.98
CA GLU A 106 1.71 6.65 11.35
C GLU A 106 0.52 6.32 10.45
N ALA A 107 0.74 6.20 9.13
CA ALA A 107 -0.30 5.81 8.18
C ALA A 107 -0.89 4.42 8.50
N LEU A 108 -0.04 3.45 8.86
CA LEU A 108 -0.51 2.12 9.23
C LEU A 108 -1.32 2.14 10.53
N LYS A 109 -0.96 2.96 11.51
CA LYS A 109 -1.78 3.17 12.72
C LYS A 109 -3.17 3.72 12.38
N LEU A 110 -3.23 4.71 11.49
CA LEU A 110 -4.50 5.29 11.05
C LEU A 110 -5.36 4.25 10.34
N LEU A 111 -4.76 3.46 9.44
CA LEU A 111 -5.47 2.41 8.71
C LEU A 111 -6.01 1.32 9.65
N VAL A 112 -5.22 0.88 10.61
CA VAL A 112 -5.63 -0.10 11.62
C VAL A 112 -6.87 0.37 12.40
N LYS A 113 -6.97 1.66 12.70
CA LYS A 113 -8.15 2.24 13.36
C LYS A 113 -9.40 2.25 12.45
N LEU A 114 -9.23 2.38 11.15
CA LEU A 114 -10.33 2.40 10.19
C LEU A 114 -10.81 1.00 9.79
N ALA A 115 -9.95 0.00 9.87
CA ALA A 115 -10.22 -1.34 9.35
C ALA A 115 -11.49 -1.99 9.92
N PRO A 116 -11.83 -1.85 11.21
CA PRO A 116 -13.09 -2.39 11.75
C PRO A 116 -14.35 -1.83 11.07
N ASP A 117 -14.33 -0.58 10.63
CA ASP A 117 -15.45 0.04 9.90
C ASP A 117 -15.67 -0.60 8.53
N LEU A 118 -14.67 -1.32 8.01
CA LEU A 118 -14.73 -2.10 6.79
C LEU A 118 -15.01 -3.60 7.04
N ASN A 119 -15.45 -3.96 8.24
CA ASN A 119 -15.65 -5.34 8.67
C ASN A 119 -14.38 -6.21 8.63
N VAL A 120 -13.22 -5.59 8.79
CA VAL A 120 -11.93 -6.26 8.88
C VAL A 120 -11.54 -6.43 10.34
N THR A 121 -11.31 -7.68 10.75
CA THR A 121 -10.89 -8.05 12.10
C THR A 121 -9.47 -8.61 12.16
N GLN A 122 -8.89 -8.92 11.00
CA GLN A 122 -7.50 -9.37 10.87
C GLN A 122 -6.89 -8.76 9.62
N ILE A 123 -5.73 -8.14 9.77
CA ILE A 123 -4.94 -7.60 8.66
C ILE A 123 -3.71 -8.47 8.47
N GLN A 124 -3.46 -8.85 7.22
CA GLN A 124 -2.26 -9.57 6.78
C GLN A 124 -1.35 -8.64 5.98
N ALA A 125 -0.05 -8.90 6.04
CA ALA A 125 0.96 -8.17 5.29
C ALA A 125 2.05 -9.12 4.79
N LYS A 126 2.65 -8.77 3.66
CA LYS A 126 3.73 -9.52 3.04
C LYS A 126 4.85 -8.55 2.69
N THR A 127 6.09 -8.90 3.04
CA THR A 127 7.27 -8.11 2.69
C THR A 127 8.46 -9.03 2.40
N THR A 128 9.39 -8.56 1.60
CA THR A 128 10.62 -9.31 1.33
C THR A 128 11.54 -9.34 2.55
N SER A 129 12.34 -10.39 2.67
CA SER A 129 13.26 -10.58 3.81
C SER A 129 14.34 -9.50 3.92
N ASP A 130 14.66 -8.82 2.83
CA ASP A 130 15.63 -7.71 2.77
C ASP A 130 15.00 -6.33 3.04
N ASN A 131 13.67 -6.21 3.03
CA ASN A 131 12.98 -4.96 3.33
C ASN A 131 12.84 -4.74 4.85
N ILE A 132 13.95 -4.44 5.50
CA ILE A 132 14.01 -4.24 6.95
C ILE A 132 13.12 -3.09 7.41
N ALA A 133 13.02 -2.03 6.62
CA ALA A 133 12.19 -0.87 6.95
C ALA A 133 10.71 -1.26 7.10
N SER A 134 10.17 -2.02 6.15
CA SER A 134 8.79 -2.52 6.20
C SER A 134 8.56 -3.46 7.38
N GLN A 135 9.49 -4.37 7.64
CA GLN A 135 9.41 -5.28 8.79
C GLN A 135 9.31 -4.52 10.12
N LYS A 136 10.14 -3.48 10.30
CA LYS A 136 10.10 -2.64 11.51
C LYS A 136 8.77 -1.90 11.66
N VAL A 137 8.22 -1.39 10.57
CA VAL A 137 6.89 -0.72 10.56
C VAL A 137 5.80 -1.70 11.00
N LEU A 138 5.79 -2.91 10.44
CA LEU A 138 4.81 -3.95 10.77
C LEU A 138 4.90 -4.34 12.25
N VAL A 139 6.08 -4.70 12.73
CA VAL A 139 6.29 -5.10 14.14
C VAL A 139 5.90 -3.97 15.11
N LYS A 140 6.29 -2.74 14.81
CA LYS A 140 5.93 -1.58 15.64
C LYS A 140 4.43 -1.33 15.72
N ASN A 141 3.68 -1.77 14.71
CA ASN A 141 2.22 -1.71 14.67
C ASN A 141 1.54 -3.00 15.14
N GLY A 142 2.24 -3.86 15.88
CA GLY A 142 1.64 -5.05 16.50
C GLY A 142 1.38 -6.22 15.54
N PHE A 143 2.00 -6.21 14.37
CA PHE A 143 1.99 -7.36 13.48
C PHE A 143 3.01 -8.40 13.92
N GLU A 144 2.61 -9.67 13.86
CA GLU A 144 3.47 -10.81 14.19
C GLU A 144 3.80 -11.59 12.91
N ARG A 145 5.04 -12.04 12.76
CA ARG A 145 5.43 -12.89 11.65
C ARG A 145 4.85 -14.29 11.84
N ILE A 146 4.07 -14.74 10.87
CA ILE A 146 3.37 -16.03 10.92
C ILE A 146 3.99 -17.09 10.03
N SER A 147 4.64 -16.71 8.94
CA SER A 147 5.27 -17.66 8.02
C SER A 147 6.34 -17.01 7.15
N ILE A 148 7.14 -17.88 6.52
CA ILE A 148 8.17 -17.52 5.55
C ILE A 148 7.95 -18.40 4.34
N ASN A 149 7.94 -17.81 3.12
CA ASN A 149 7.94 -18.59 1.90
C ASN A 149 8.90 -18.01 0.87
N GLU A 150 9.26 -18.86 -0.09
CA GLU A 150 10.11 -18.49 -1.21
C GLU A 150 9.30 -18.50 -2.48
N GLU A 151 9.47 -17.45 -3.28
CA GLU A 151 8.83 -17.32 -4.59
C GLU A 151 9.90 -17.01 -5.65
N ILE A 152 9.68 -17.50 -6.88
CA ILE A 152 10.52 -17.15 -8.02
C ILE A 152 9.87 -15.98 -8.72
N SER A 153 10.61 -14.87 -8.87
CA SER A 153 10.13 -13.70 -9.61
C SER A 153 9.91 -14.07 -11.07
N ALA A 154 8.71 -13.82 -11.60
CA ALA A 154 8.38 -14.06 -13.00
C ALA A 154 9.21 -13.19 -13.96
N ASP A 155 9.62 -11.98 -13.53
CA ASP A 155 10.36 -11.03 -14.37
C ASP A 155 11.85 -11.30 -14.40
N SER A 156 12.48 -11.60 -13.26
CA SER A 156 13.93 -11.74 -13.14
C SER A 156 14.42 -13.17 -12.97
N GLY A 157 13.52 -14.12 -12.69
CA GLY A 157 13.90 -15.49 -12.31
C GLY A 157 14.60 -15.60 -10.96
N GLN A 158 14.71 -14.50 -10.22
CA GLN A 158 15.30 -14.47 -8.88
C GLN A 158 14.40 -15.12 -7.85
N LYS A 159 15.03 -15.86 -6.95
CA LYS A 159 14.37 -16.41 -5.76
C LYS A 159 14.25 -15.32 -4.72
N LEU A 160 13.02 -15.00 -4.33
CA LEU A 160 12.69 -14.03 -3.31
C LEU A 160 12.15 -14.74 -2.07
N THR A 161 12.61 -14.32 -0.90
CA THR A 161 12.07 -14.79 0.38
C THR A 161 11.10 -13.75 0.91
N PHE A 162 9.88 -14.18 1.23
CA PHE A 162 8.83 -13.33 1.79
C PHE A 162 8.54 -13.71 3.24
N PHE A 163 8.38 -12.69 4.05
CA PHE A 163 7.86 -12.78 5.40
C PHE A 163 6.39 -12.38 5.42
N HIS A 164 5.55 -13.24 5.97
CA HIS A 164 4.14 -12.99 6.15
C HIS A 164 3.86 -12.60 7.59
N TYR A 165 3.08 -11.55 7.74
CA TYR A 165 2.68 -10.97 9.01
C TYR A 165 1.17 -10.95 9.15
N SER A 166 0.69 -11.02 10.38
CA SER A 166 -0.73 -10.89 10.69
C SER A 166 -0.92 -10.08 11.95
N ARG A 167 -2.02 -9.34 12.01
CA ARG A 167 -2.48 -8.63 13.19
C ARG A 167 -3.97 -8.83 13.36
N ASN A 168 -4.39 -9.30 14.53
CA ASN A 168 -5.79 -9.27 14.96
C ASN A 168 -6.11 -7.89 15.54
N LEU A 169 -7.29 -7.38 15.23
CA LEU A 169 -7.76 -6.06 15.65
C LEU A 169 -8.60 -6.14 16.90
#